data_bba85273435b2e84d84753d184e3ab87
#
_entry.id   bba85273435b2e84d84753d184e3ab87
#
_cell.length_a   1.000
_cell.length_b   1.000
_cell.length_c   1.000
_cell.angle_alpha   90.00
_cell.angle_beta   90.00
_cell.angle_gamma   90.00
#
_symmetry.space_group_name_H-M   'P 1'
#
loop_
_entity.id
_entity.type
_entity.pdbx_description
1 polymer ?
#
loop_
_entity_poly.entity_id
_entity_poly.type
_entity_poly.pdbx_seq_one_letter_code
_entity_poly.pdbx_strand_id
1 'polypeptide(L)'
;IFIILVFLDLITKWAAISYQMLVDMGANPENISGYDKYIAIPAAWGKGLISSKHMRKPFITKVLTYCLATGAAWCFDHMAGQYAFAVNVVWLYLGSVEFLSILENMRDGGNTTISGLLDVVHAKVDLILKK
;
A
#
# COMPACT_ATOMS: atom_id res chain seq x y z
N ILE A 1 -4.04 -0.98 -14.60
CA ILE A 1 -4.68 -0.48 -13.36
C ILE A 1 -3.97 -1.05 -12.14
N PHE A 2 -3.75 -2.37 -12.05
CA PHE A 2 -3.12 -3.00 -10.88
C PHE A 2 -1.71 -2.47 -10.59
N ILE A 3 -0.87 -2.29 -11.61
CA ILE A 3 0.46 -1.70 -11.49
C ILE A 3 0.39 -0.29 -10.88
N ILE A 4 -0.63 0.48 -11.21
CA ILE A 4 -0.85 1.82 -10.65
C ILE A 4 -1.05 1.75 -9.14
N LEU A 5 -1.83 0.78 -8.63
CA LEU A 5 -2.04 0.59 -7.20
C LEU A 5 -0.72 0.27 -6.47
N VAL A 6 0.12 -0.60 -7.05
CA VAL A 6 1.43 -0.93 -6.48
C VAL A 6 2.35 0.29 -6.43
N PHE A 7 2.33 1.14 -7.46
CA PHE A 7 3.09 2.40 -7.45
C PHE A 7 2.53 3.40 -6.44
N LEU A 8 1.21 3.51 -6.32
CA LEU A 8 0.58 4.38 -5.32
C LEU A 8 0.92 3.92 -3.90
N ASP A 9 0.92 2.62 -3.63
CA ASP A 9 1.38 2.06 -2.34
C ASP A 9 2.82 2.48 -2.05
N LEU A 10 3.71 2.38 -3.03
CA LEU A 10 5.12 2.78 -2.88
C LEU A 10 5.27 4.29 -2.60
N ILE A 11 4.57 5.13 -3.37
CA ILE A 11 4.63 6.59 -3.19
C ILE A 11 4.05 7.01 -1.83
N THR A 12 2.92 6.45 -1.43
CA THR A 12 2.31 6.75 -0.13
C THR A 12 3.18 6.29 1.03
N LYS A 13 3.89 5.18 0.88
CA LYS A 13 4.88 4.71 1.85
C LYS A 13 6.06 5.67 1.99
N TRP A 14 6.58 6.16 0.87
CA TRP A 14 7.64 7.18 0.90
C TRP A 14 7.17 8.48 1.56
N ALA A 15 5.93 8.90 1.27
CA ALA A 15 5.35 10.07 1.91
C ALA A 15 5.18 9.88 3.42
N ALA A 16 4.78 8.70 3.89
CA ALA A 16 4.67 8.37 5.29
C ALA A 16 6.03 8.42 6.01
N ILE A 17 7.08 7.86 5.41
CA ILE A 17 8.46 7.91 5.93
C ILE A 17 8.94 9.37 6.01
N SER A 18 8.67 10.17 4.98
CA SER A 18 9.06 11.58 4.95
C SER A 18 8.31 12.42 5.99
N TYR A 19 7.02 12.13 6.20
CA TYR A 19 6.24 12.74 7.27
C TYR A 19 6.83 12.44 8.65
N GLN A 20 7.14 11.17 8.92
CA GLN A 20 7.74 10.77 10.18
C GLN A 20 9.11 11.45 10.40
N MET A 21 9.92 11.56 9.34
CA MET A 21 11.18 12.30 9.40
C MET A 21 10.97 13.76 9.80
N LEU A 22 9.97 14.43 9.23
CA LEU A 22 9.68 15.83 9.56
C LEU A 22 9.23 15.98 11.02
N VAL A 23 8.42 15.05 11.52
CA VAL A 23 8.01 15.02 12.93
C VAL A 23 9.22 14.80 13.85
N ASP A 24 10.09 13.86 13.53
CA ASP A 24 11.30 13.56 14.31
C ASP A 24 12.30 14.73 14.32
N MET A 25 12.28 15.57 13.28
CA MET A 25 13.06 16.81 13.21
C MET A 25 12.46 17.98 14.00
N GLY A 26 11.34 17.76 14.69
CA GLY A 26 10.68 18.76 15.54
C GLY A 26 9.64 19.62 14.81
N ALA A 27 9.23 19.26 13.60
CA ALA A 27 8.11 19.92 12.93
C ALA A 27 6.79 19.60 13.66
N ASN A 28 5.96 20.63 13.87
CA ASN A 28 4.65 20.42 14.47
C ASN A 28 3.75 19.65 13.49
N PRO A 29 3.20 18.48 13.88
CA PRO A 29 2.35 17.67 13.00
C PRO A 29 1.16 18.43 12.41
N GLU A 30 0.60 19.38 13.15
CA GLU A 30 -0.54 20.19 12.71
C GLU A 30 -0.17 21.17 11.57
N ASN A 31 1.09 21.55 11.46
CA ASN A 31 1.58 22.49 10.46
C ASN A 31 2.16 21.80 9.21
N ILE A 32 2.30 20.49 9.21
CA ILE A 32 2.77 19.73 8.04
C ILE A 32 1.61 19.58 7.06
N SER A 33 1.67 20.32 5.96
CA SER A 33 0.65 20.18 4.90
C SER A 33 0.78 18.85 4.18
N GLY A 34 -0.31 18.43 3.55
CA GLY A 34 -0.29 17.21 2.71
C GLY A 34 0.77 17.24 1.61
N TYR A 35 1.21 18.42 1.21
CA TYR A 35 2.21 18.65 0.16
C TYR A 35 3.65 18.56 0.68
N ASP A 36 3.90 19.02 1.91
CA ASP A 36 5.26 19.09 2.49
C ASP A 36 5.94 17.72 2.58
N LYS A 37 5.17 16.67 2.91
CA LYS A 37 5.69 15.30 2.98
C LYS A 37 6.16 14.75 1.63
N TYR A 38 5.55 15.16 0.53
CA TYR A 38 5.99 14.76 -0.81
C TYR A 38 7.25 15.51 -1.26
N ILE A 39 7.36 16.79 -0.92
CA ILE A 39 8.58 17.58 -1.17
C ILE A 39 9.76 17.07 -0.34
N ALA A 40 9.50 16.54 0.85
CA ALA A 40 10.53 15.99 1.73
C ALA A 40 11.06 14.60 1.31
N ILE A 41 10.46 13.92 0.34
CA ILE A 41 10.91 12.60 -0.13
C ILE A 41 12.39 12.59 -0.55
N PRO A 42 12.89 13.55 -1.37
CA PRO A 42 14.30 13.57 -1.72
C PRO A 42 15.24 13.75 -0.52
N ALA A 43 14.82 14.54 0.48
CA ALA A 43 15.58 14.72 1.72
C ALA A 43 15.62 13.44 2.57
N ALA A 44 14.51 12.72 2.68
CA ALA A 44 14.43 11.43 3.36
C ALA A 44 15.30 10.38 2.66
N TRP A 45 15.36 10.43 1.33
CA TRP A 45 16.25 9.58 0.54
C TRP A 45 17.73 9.90 0.80
N GLY A 46 18.09 11.17 0.79
CA GLY A 46 19.45 11.62 1.10
C GLY A 46 19.92 11.26 2.50
N LYS A 47 19.01 11.16 3.47
CA LYS A 47 19.29 10.69 4.83
C LYS A 47 19.32 9.16 4.98
N GLY A 48 19.10 8.41 3.90
CA GLY A 48 19.11 6.95 3.92
C GLY A 48 17.88 6.31 4.58
N LEU A 49 16.84 7.10 4.93
CA LEU A 49 15.59 6.59 5.51
C LEU A 49 14.75 5.84 4.48
N ILE A 50 14.84 6.28 3.22
CA ILE A 50 14.31 5.57 2.06
C ILE A 50 15.48 4.90 1.34
N SER A 51 15.75 3.65 1.73
CA SER A 51 16.84 2.88 1.12
C SER A 51 16.30 2.01 -0.01
N SER A 52 16.81 2.21 -1.21
CA SER A 52 16.47 1.37 -2.37
C SER A 52 16.80 -0.12 -2.11
N LYS A 53 17.83 -0.38 -1.31
CA LYS A 53 18.28 -1.73 -0.96
C LYS A 53 17.27 -2.45 -0.05
N HIS A 54 16.69 -1.77 0.94
CA HIS A 54 15.71 -2.34 1.86
C HIS A 54 14.30 -2.45 1.24
N MET A 55 13.98 -1.59 0.27
CA MET A 55 12.69 -1.58 -0.38
C MET A 55 12.62 -2.46 -1.64
N ARG A 56 13.75 -2.70 -2.29
CA ARG A 56 13.82 -3.51 -3.53
C ARG A 56 13.39 -4.94 -3.29
N LYS A 57 13.90 -5.59 -2.25
CA LYS A 57 13.60 -7.01 -1.96
C LYS A 57 12.12 -7.27 -1.69
N PRO A 58 11.46 -6.54 -0.76
CA PRO A 58 10.01 -6.69 -0.54
C PRO A 58 9.19 -6.38 -1.80
N PHE A 59 9.56 -5.35 -2.56
CA PHE A 59 8.87 -4.96 -3.78
C PHE A 59 8.94 -6.05 -4.85
N ILE A 60 10.14 -6.59 -5.13
CA ILE A 60 10.33 -7.67 -6.12
C ILE A 60 9.57 -8.93 -5.69
N THR A 61 9.64 -9.30 -4.41
CA THR A 61 8.91 -10.46 -3.88
C THR A 61 7.40 -10.28 -4.06
N LYS A 62 6.88 -9.09 -3.78
CA LYS A 62 5.47 -8.73 -3.95
C LYS A 62 5.04 -8.87 -5.42
N VAL A 63 5.77 -8.25 -6.33
CA VAL A 63 5.48 -8.31 -7.77
C VAL A 63 5.54 -9.76 -8.28
N LEU A 64 6.56 -10.53 -7.89
CA LEU A 64 6.69 -11.93 -8.27
C LEU A 64 5.52 -12.77 -7.76
N THR A 65 5.13 -12.60 -6.48
CA THR A 65 3.99 -13.30 -5.89
C THR A 65 2.69 -12.99 -6.65
N TYR A 66 2.49 -11.73 -7.02
CA TYR A 66 1.30 -11.30 -7.76
C TYR A 66 1.26 -11.88 -9.17
N CYS A 67 2.40 -11.92 -9.86
CA CYS A 67 2.51 -12.55 -11.17
C CYS A 67 2.22 -14.07 -11.09
N LEU A 68 2.77 -14.76 -10.09
CA LEU A 68 2.53 -16.19 -9.89
C LEU A 68 1.07 -16.50 -9.56
N ALA A 69 0.45 -15.71 -8.65
CA ALA A 69 -0.95 -15.89 -8.28
C ALA A 69 -1.88 -15.66 -9.49
N THR A 70 -1.63 -14.60 -10.25
CA THR A 70 -2.40 -14.29 -11.47
C THR A 70 -2.21 -15.37 -12.54
N GLY A 71 -0.97 -15.84 -12.75
CA GLY A 71 -0.68 -16.90 -13.68
C GLY A 71 -1.36 -18.23 -13.31
N ALA A 72 -1.33 -18.60 -12.04
CA ALA A 72 -2.02 -19.79 -11.55
C ALA A 72 -3.55 -19.68 -11.72
N ALA A 73 -4.14 -18.53 -11.40
CA ALA A 73 -5.56 -18.26 -11.58
C ALA A 73 -5.96 -18.33 -13.07
N TRP A 74 -5.12 -17.77 -13.95
CA TRP A 74 -5.34 -17.83 -15.39
C TRP A 74 -5.30 -19.27 -15.91
N CYS A 75 -4.32 -20.08 -15.47
CA CYS A 75 -4.25 -21.50 -15.82
C CYS A 75 -5.51 -22.24 -15.34
N PHE A 76 -5.95 -21.99 -14.10
CA PHE A 76 -7.17 -22.59 -13.56
C PHE A 76 -8.40 -22.25 -14.40
N ASP A 77 -8.61 -20.98 -14.72
CA ASP A 77 -9.74 -20.53 -15.55
C ASP A 77 -9.73 -21.21 -16.92
N HIS A 78 -8.54 -21.35 -17.51
CA HIS A 78 -8.40 -21.97 -18.81
C HIS A 78 -8.72 -23.47 -18.77
N MET A 79 -8.27 -24.18 -17.73
CA MET A 79 -8.57 -25.61 -17.52
C MET A 79 -10.04 -25.85 -17.19
N ALA A 80 -10.66 -24.95 -16.43
CA ALA A 80 -12.07 -25.08 -16.02
C ALA A 80 -13.07 -24.63 -17.09
N GLY A 81 -12.60 -24.08 -18.22
CA GLY A 81 -13.47 -23.50 -19.24
C GLY A 81 -14.23 -22.24 -18.75
N GLN A 82 -13.73 -21.62 -17.71
CA GLN A 82 -14.32 -20.41 -17.13
C GLN A 82 -13.66 -19.16 -17.70
N TYR A 83 -14.47 -18.14 -17.95
CA TYR A 83 -13.93 -16.86 -18.42
C TYR A 83 -13.55 -15.98 -17.23
N ALA A 84 -12.27 -15.98 -16.87
CA ALA A 84 -11.65 -15.05 -15.91
C ALA A 84 -12.28 -15.04 -14.49
N PHE A 85 -12.86 -16.13 -14.02
CA PHE A 85 -13.43 -16.18 -12.67
C PHE A 85 -12.34 -16.14 -11.59
N ALA A 86 -11.37 -17.06 -11.65
CA ALA A 86 -10.30 -17.13 -10.67
C ALA A 86 -9.37 -15.91 -10.75
N VAL A 87 -9.09 -15.44 -11.97
CA VAL A 87 -8.31 -14.20 -12.18
C VAL A 87 -9.02 -13.01 -11.54
N ASN A 88 -10.33 -12.87 -11.70
CA ASN A 88 -11.07 -11.76 -11.08
C ASN A 88 -11.06 -11.83 -9.55
N VAL A 89 -11.20 -13.02 -8.96
CA VAL A 89 -11.11 -13.22 -7.51
C VAL A 89 -9.72 -12.85 -6.98
N VAL A 90 -8.66 -13.30 -7.64
CA VAL A 90 -7.27 -12.97 -7.29
C VAL A 90 -7.03 -11.47 -7.40
N TRP A 91 -7.47 -10.84 -8.47
CA TRP A 91 -7.29 -9.39 -8.65
C TRP A 91 -8.10 -8.56 -7.65
N LEU A 92 -9.29 -8.99 -7.30
CA LEU A 92 -10.07 -8.35 -6.26
C LEU A 92 -9.35 -8.43 -4.90
N TYR A 93 -8.83 -9.61 -4.54
CA TYR A 93 -8.08 -9.80 -3.31
C TYR A 93 -6.79 -8.97 -3.29
N LEU A 94 -5.96 -9.09 -4.31
CA LEU A 94 -4.69 -8.36 -4.40
C LEU A 94 -4.92 -6.83 -4.44
N GLY A 95 -5.93 -6.38 -5.18
CA GLY A 95 -6.32 -4.97 -5.23
C GLY A 95 -6.78 -4.44 -3.87
N SER A 96 -7.51 -5.26 -3.10
CA SER A 96 -7.93 -4.90 -1.74
C SER A 96 -6.74 -4.79 -0.79
N VAL A 97 -5.76 -5.68 -0.89
CA VAL A 97 -4.52 -5.64 -0.10
C VAL A 97 -3.74 -4.35 -0.40
N GLU A 98 -3.56 -4.00 -1.68
CA GLU A 98 -2.88 -2.75 -2.07
C GLU A 98 -3.65 -1.52 -1.58
N PHE A 99 -4.96 -1.53 -1.73
CA PHE A 99 -5.81 -0.42 -1.28
C PHE A 99 -5.69 -0.20 0.24
N LEU A 100 -5.76 -1.26 1.03
CA LEU A 100 -5.57 -1.17 2.48
C LEU A 100 -4.17 -0.66 2.84
N SER A 101 -3.13 -1.15 2.18
CA SER A 101 -1.76 -0.67 2.39
C SER A 101 -1.61 0.82 2.08
N ILE A 102 -2.23 1.31 1.00
CA ILE A 102 -2.27 2.74 0.67
C ILE A 102 -2.94 3.54 1.80
N LEU A 103 -4.09 3.09 2.29
CA LEU A 103 -4.81 3.76 3.39
C LEU A 103 -3.98 3.79 4.68
N GLU A 104 -3.31 2.69 5.02
CA GLU A 104 -2.42 2.62 6.18
C GLU A 104 -1.24 3.59 6.04
N ASN A 105 -0.61 3.63 4.87
CA ASN A 105 0.46 4.59 4.60
C ASN A 105 -0.02 6.04 4.69
N MET A 106 -1.24 6.34 4.22
CA MET A 106 -1.83 7.67 4.33
C MET A 106 -2.10 8.05 5.79
N ARG A 107 -2.59 7.12 6.61
CA ARG A 107 -2.75 7.31 8.05
C ARG A 107 -1.40 7.59 8.70
N ASP A 108 -0.40 6.77 8.45
CA ASP A 108 0.94 6.91 9.00
C ASP A 108 1.64 8.19 8.50
N GLY A 109 1.20 8.71 7.37
CA GLY A 109 1.55 10.04 6.84
C GLY A 109 0.75 11.20 7.44
N GLY A 110 0.04 10.99 8.54
CA GLY A 110 -0.64 12.04 9.31
C GLY A 110 -2.06 12.39 8.84
N ASN A 111 -2.67 11.58 7.98
CA ASN A 111 -4.05 11.84 7.54
C ASN A 111 -5.07 11.26 8.54
N THR A 112 -5.62 12.12 9.40
CA THR A 112 -6.57 11.72 10.45
C THR A 112 -7.93 11.26 9.91
N THR A 113 -8.36 11.76 8.75
CA THR A 113 -9.62 11.33 8.11
C THR A 113 -9.55 9.86 7.72
N ILE A 114 -8.40 9.41 7.21
CA ILE A 114 -8.18 8.00 6.83
C ILE A 114 -8.14 7.09 8.05
N SER A 115 -7.67 7.56 9.20
CA SER A 115 -7.67 6.78 10.44
C SER A 115 -9.09 6.31 10.80
N GLY A 116 -10.08 7.19 10.77
CA GLY A 116 -11.47 6.82 11.03
C GLY A 116 -12.04 5.82 10.02
N LEU A 117 -11.68 5.95 8.73
CA LEU A 117 -12.09 4.98 7.71
C LEU A 117 -11.48 3.60 7.96
N LEU A 118 -10.20 3.52 8.30
CA LEU A 118 -9.52 2.26 8.62
C LEU A 118 -10.13 1.57 9.83
N ASP A 119 -10.47 2.31 10.88
CA ASP A 119 -11.13 1.75 12.07
C ASP A 119 -12.47 1.09 11.71
N VAL A 120 -13.25 1.71 10.83
CA VAL A 120 -14.51 1.12 10.32
C VAL A 120 -14.25 -0.13 9.51
N VAL A 121 -13.25 -0.13 8.63
CA VAL A 121 -12.89 -1.30 7.80
C VAL A 121 -12.41 -2.45 8.68
N HIS A 122 -11.51 -2.21 9.63
CA HIS A 122 -11.02 -3.24 10.55
C HIS A 122 -12.16 -3.82 11.41
N ALA A 123 -13.02 -2.97 11.95
CA ALA A 123 -14.19 -3.42 12.73
C ALA A 123 -15.13 -4.32 11.89
N LYS A 124 -15.33 -4.01 10.61
CA LYS A 124 -16.14 -4.84 9.71
C LYS A 124 -15.48 -6.17 9.38
N VAL A 125 -14.17 -6.17 9.11
CA VAL A 125 -13.40 -7.40 8.86
C VAL A 125 -13.44 -8.31 10.09
N ASP A 126 -13.22 -7.76 11.28
CA ASP A 126 -13.28 -8.53 12.53
C ASP A 126 -14.67 -9.15 12.80
N LEU A 127 -15.74 -8.43 12.45
CA LEU A 127 -17.10 -8.97 12.55
C LEU A 127 -17.35 -10.14 11.58
N ILE A 128 -16.74 -10.12 10.41
CA ILE A 128 -16.84 -11.18 9.41
C ILE A 128 -16.04 -12.42 9.84
N LEU A 129 -14.83 -12.21 10.38
CA LEU A 129 -13.92 -13.29 10.76
C LEU A 129 -14.34 -13.99 12.07
N LYS A 130 -15.13 -13.31 12.94
CA LYS A 130 -15.65 -13.90 14.20
C LYS A 130 -16.92 -14.73 14.02
N LYS A 131 -17.48 -14.79 12.82
CA LYS A 131 -18.58 -15.68 12.46
C LYS A 131 -18.08 -17.00 11.91
#